data_dff68d8ff93328a207613c9722429e08
#
_entry.id   dff68d8ff93328a207613c9722429e08
#
_cell.length_a   1.000
_cell.length_b   1.000
_cell.length_c   1.000
_cell.angle_alpha   90.00
_cell.angle_beta   90.00
_cell.angle_gamma   90.00
#
_symmetry.space_group_name_H-M   'P 1'
#
loop_
_entity.id
_entity.type
_entity.pdbx_description
1 polymer ?
#
loop_
_entity_poly.entity_id
_entity_poly.type
_entity_poly.pdbx_seq_one_letter_code
_entity_poly.pdbx_strand_id
1 'polypeptide(L)'
;MATHIPERLVGERVVLRRHTLEDAPALVEAITASVDHLRPWMAWIRYEPQSGAQRREMIAEWIGEWDAATTFPAAMVDPADEARIIGGCGLHRRGEPNQIEIGYWVHADFAGRGVASDAARLLTNAGLIVDGIDEVLICHDVANIASGRVPRKLGFSHIEERRVAITAPGERGVHWKWRMTAADWTHRP
;
A
#
# COMPACT_ATOMS: atom_id res chain seq x y z
N MET A 1 -13.51 2.16 -19.93
CA MET A 1 -12.98 2.01 -18.55
C MET A 1 -11.51 1.66 -18.67
N ALA A 2 -10.71 1.93 -17.65
CA ALA A 2 -9.25 1.84 -17.78
C ALA A 2 -8.73 0.51 -17.23
N THR A 3 -7.84 -0.16 -17.95
CA THR A 3 -7.14 -1.35 -17.45
C THR A 3 -6.01 -1.00 -16.48
N HIS A 4 -5.52 0.23 -16.52
CA HIS A 4 -4.42 0.75 -15.70
C HIS A 4 -4.88 1.94 -14.85
N ILE A 5 -4.21 2.15 -13.73
CA ILE A 5 -4.34 3.38 -12.94
C ILE A 5 -3.33 4.44 -13.43
N PRO A 6 -3.54 5.74 -13.11
CA PRO A 6 -2.56 6.77 -13.42
C PRO A 6 -1.20 6.47 -12.76
N GLU A 7 -0.11 6.69 -13.49
CA GLU A 7 1.26 6.44 -12.98
C GLU A 7 1.67 7.40 -11.86
N ARG A 8 0.96 8.53 -11.70
CA ARG A 8 1.19 9.51 -10.64
C ARG A 8 -0.15 10.05 -10.11
N LEU A 9 -0.30 9.98 -8.79
CA LEU A 9 -1.46 10.48 -8.04
C LEU A 9 -0.97 11.47 -6.98
N VAL A 10 -1.56 12.67 -6.95
CA VAL A 10 -1.16 13.74 -6.04
C VAL A 10 -2.16 13.87 -4.91
N GLY A 11 -1.68 13.71 -3.68
CA GLY A 11 -2.42 13.95 -2.45
C GLY A 11 -1.95 15.21 -1.74
N GLU A 12 -2.55 15.46 -0.58
CA GLU A 12 -2.17 16.57 0.29
C GLU A 12 -0.87 16.29 1.07
N ARG A 13 -0.61 15.02 1.38
CA ARG A 13 0.45 14.56 2.29
C ARG A 13 1.43 13.60 1.63
N VAL A 14 1.12 13.14 0.43
CA VAL A 14 1.92 12.17 -0.30
C VAL A 14 1.65 12.29 -1.81
N VAL A 15 2.68 12.05 -2.59
CA VAL A 15 2.54 11.73 -4.01
C VAL A 15 2.77 10.23 -4.15
N LEU A 16 1.87 9.54 -4.85
CA LEU A 16 2.06 8.16 -5.26
C LEU A 16 2.52 8.16 -6.69
N ARG A 17 3.59 7.45 -6.98
CA ARG A 17 4.06 7.31 -8.35
C ARG A 17 4.59 5.91 -8.63
N ARG A 18 4.50 5.50 -9.87
CA ARG A 18 5.14 4.29 -10.35
C ARG A 18 6.63 4.30 -9.99
N HIS A 19 7.17 3.16 -9.60
CA HIS A 19 8.59 3.02 -9.33
C HIS A 19 9.43 3.14 -10.61
N THR A 20 10.64 3.69 -10.46
CA THR A 20 11.69 3.65 -11.46
C THR A 20 12.90 2.91 -10.89
N LEU A 21 13.79 2.43 -11.75
CA LEU A 21 14.99 1.71 -11.30
C LEU A 21 15.94 2.59 -10.47
N GLU A 22 15.87 3.89 -10.64
CA GLU A 22 16.63 4.91 -9.91
C GLU A 22 16.18 5.04 -8.45
N ASP A 23 14.99 4.53 -8.10
CA ASP A 23 14.47 4.54 -6.72
C ASP A 23 15.21 3.58 -5.78
N ALA A 24 15.98 2.63 -6.30
CA ALA A 24 16.58 1.57 -5.50
C ALA A 24 17.40 2.08 -4.30
N PRO A 25 18.28 3.08 -4.42
CA PRO A 25 19.01 3.62 -3.26
C PRO A 25 18.09 4.25 -2.22
N ALA A 26 17.14 5.10 -2.63
CA ALA A 26 16.20 5.76 -1.73
C ALA A 26 15.28 4.76 -1.03
N LEU A 27 14.87 3.71 -1.72
CA LEU A 27 14.06 2.63 -1.14
C LEU A 27 14.85 1.82 -0.09
N VAL A 28 16.13 1.52 -0.35
CA VAL A 28 17.02 0.88 0.64
C VAL A 28 17.12 1.76 1.89
N GLU A 29 17.38 3.06 1.73
CA GLU A 29 17.48 4.01 2.84
C GLU A 29 16.19 4.05 3.66
N ALA A 30 15.05 4.25 3.00
CA ALA A 30 13.75 4.36 3.66
C ALA A 30 13.38 3.09 4.45
N ILE A 31 13.64 1.91 3.90
CA ILE A 31 13.36 0.65 4.58
C ILE A 31 14.33 0.44 5.74
N THR A 32 15.62 0.68 5.53
CA THR A 32 16.64 0.53 6.58
C THR A 32 16.32 1.40 7.80
N ALA A 33 15.94 2.67 7.58
CA ALA A 33 15.52 3.58 8.64
C ALA A 33 14.22 3.16 9.34
N SER A 34 13.45 2.25 8.73
CA SER A 34 12.12 1.86 9.23
C SER A 34 12.04 0.41 9.69
N VAL A 35 13.13 -0.37 9.65
CA VAL A 35 13.13 -1.81 9.94
C VAL A 35 12.44 -2.15 11.27
N ASP A 36 12.81 -1.47 12.36
CA ASP A 36 12.24 -1.79 13.69
C ASP A 36 10.76 -1.39 13.80
N HIS A 37 10.36 -0.30 13.12
CA HIS A 37 8.97 0.14 13.03
C HIS A 37 8.10 -0.84 12.22
N LEU A 38 8.63 -1.41 11.14
CA LEU A 38 7.92 -2.30 10.24
C LEU A 38 7.94 -3.77 10.68
N ARG A 39 8.99 -4.20 11.37
CA ARG A 39 9.20 -5.59 11.80
C ARG A 39 7.99 -6.24 12.47
N PRO A 40 7.24 -5.56 13.36
CA PRO A 40 6.08 -6.17 14.01
C PRO A 40 4.96 -6.57 13.03
N TRP A 41 4.89 -5.94 11.84
CA TRP A 41 3.72 -6.02 10.96
C TRP A 41 4.01 -6.52 9.54
N MET A 42 5.28 -6.48 9.11
CA MET A 42 5.68 -6.77 7.73
C MET A 42 6.55 -8.01 7.68
N ALA A 43 5.98 -9.12 7.22
CA ALA A 43 6.67 -10.41 7.13
C ALA A 43 7.96 -10.36 6.28
N TRP A 44 7.97 -9.51 5.25
CA TRP A 44 9.10 -9.37 4.33
C TRP A 44 10.33 -8.69 4.94
N ILE A 45 10.19 -8.00 6.09
CA ILE A 45 11.32 -7.41 6.84
C ILE A 45 12.35 -8.46 7.28
N ARG A 46 11.97 -9.72 7.40
CA ARG A 46 12.92 -10.81 7.71
C ARG A 46 13.99 -11.03 6.66
N TYR A 47 13.80 -10.49 5.44
CA TYR A 47 14.75 -10.57 4.34
C TYR A 47 15.67 -9.35 4.27
N GLU A 48 15.56 -8.39 5.21
CA GLU A 48 16.45 -7.24 5.32
C GLU A 48 17.73 -7.59 6.12
N PRO A 49 18.85 -6.96 5.79
CA PRO A 49 19.02 -5.93 4.76
C PRO A 49 19.16 -6.49 3.35
N GLN A 50 18.61 -5.80 2.36
CA GLN A 50 18.84 -6.07 0.95
C GLN A 50 19.77 -5.02 0.33
N SER A 51 20.61 -5.47 -0.62
CA SER A 51 21.48 -4.58 -1.38
C SER A 51 20.70 -3.73 -2.39
N GLY A 52 21.32 -2.64 -2.86
CA GLY A 52 20.76 -1.83 -3.96
C GLY A 52 20.51 -2.64 -5.25
N ALA A 53 21.35 -3.63 -5.54
CA ALA A 53 21.16 -4.52 -6.68
C ALA A 53 19.88 -5.36 -6.54
N GLN A 54 19.67 -6.00 -5.39
CA GLN A 54 18.45 -6.78 -5.12
C GLN A 54 17.20 -5.90 -5.17
N ARG A 55 17.28 -4.65 -4.65
CA ARG A 55 16.16 -3.70 -4.75
C ARG A 55 15.87 -3.32 -6.19
N ARG A 56 16.90 -3.12 -7.00
CA ARG A 56 16.75 -2.80 -8.42
C ARG A 56 16.07 -3.95 -9.19
N GLU A 57 16.43 -5.19 -8.91
CA GLU A 57 15.77 -6.38 -9.47
C GLU A 57 14.30 -6.44 -9.08
N MET A 58 14.00 -6.27 -7.78
CA MET A 58 12.62 -6.24 -7.29
C MET A 58 11.79 -5.11 -7.93
N ILE A 59 12.37 -3.92 -8.10
CA ILE A 59 11.69 -2.80 -8.77
C ILE A 59 11.44 -3.15 -10.25
N ALA A 60 12.36 -3.83 -10.92
CA ALA A 60 12.16 -4.26 -12.31
C ALA A 60 10.97 -5.24 -12.42
N GLU A 61 10.82 -6.17 -11.46
CA GLU A 61 9.64 -7.04 -11.36
C GLU A 61 8.35 -6.22 -11.17
N TRP A 62 8.33 -5.26 -10.26
CA TRP A 62 7.18 -4.39 -10.02
C TRP A 62 6.78 -3.56 -11.24
N ILE A 63 7.76 -3.09 -12.01
CA ILE A 63 7.51 -2.39 -13.29
C ILE A 63 6.82 -3.33 -14.27
N GLY A 64 7.28 -4.59 -14.38
CA GLY A 64 6.66 -5.61 -15.23
C GLY A 64 5.23 -5.97 -14.78
N GLU A 65 4.98 -6.09 -13.48
CA GLU A 65 3.64 -6.32 -12.92
C GLU A 65 2.69 -5.17 -13.23
N TRP A 66 3.18 -3.93 -13.15
CA TRP A 66 2.42 -2.74 -13.52
C TRP A 66 2.05 -2.75 -15.00
N ASP A 67 3.02 -3.01 -15.89
CA ASP A 67 2.80 -3.07 -17.33
C ASP A 67 1.80 -4.18 -17.73
N ALA A 68 1.83 -5.29 -16.99
CA ALA A 68 0.90 -6.40 -17.16
C ALA A 68 -0.47 -6.15 -16.51
N ALA A 69 -0.68 -5.04 -15.80
CA ALA A 69 -1.87 -4.71 -15.02
C ALA A 69 -2.27 -5.80 -14.00
N THR A 70 -1.31 -6.56 -13.51
CA THR A 70 -1.53 -7.60 -12.49
C THR A 70 -1.57 -7.05 -11.08
N THR A 71 -0.63 -6.15 -10.77
CA THR A 71 -0.60 -5.33 -9.56
C THR A 71 -0.08 -3.93 -9.89
N PHE A 72 -0.27 -2.97 -8.98
CA PHE A 72 0.19 -1.60 -9.17
C PHE A 72 1.01 -1.14 -7.97
N PRO A 73 2.24 -1.64 -7.79
CA PRO A 73 3.13 -1.18 -6.74
C PRO A 73 3.59 0.25 -6.99
N ALA A 74 3.52 1.12 -5.98
CA ALA A 74 3.85 2.53 -6.09
C ALA A 74 4.75 3.00 -4.94
N ALA A 75 5.68 3.89 -5.25
CA ALA A 75 6.41 4.65 -4.25
C ALA A 75 5.48 5.70 -3.63
N MET A 76 5.54 5.82 -2.31
CA MET A 76 5.00 6.96 -1.58
C MET A 76 6.14 7.95 -1.40
N VAL A 77 6.06 9.13 -2.02
CA VAL A 77 7.12 10.13 -1.97
C VAL A 77 6.65 11.42 -1.30
N ASP A 78 7.60 12.16 -0.73
CA ASP A 78 7.35 13.45 -0.11
C ASP A 78 6.92 14.47 -1.17
N PRO A 79 5.78 15.15 -1.04
CA PRO A 79 5.36 16.17 -2.00
C PRO A 79 6.35 17.34 -2.16
N ALA A 80 7.19 17.59 -1.15
CA ALA A 80 8.22 18.63 -1.20
C ALA A 80 9.51 18.18 -1.89
N ASP A 81 9.75 16.86 -1.96
CA ASP A 81 10.92 16.25 -2.58
C ASP A 81 10.60 14.83 -3.04
N GLU A 82 10.19 14.66 -4.29
CA GLU A 82 9.79 13.37 -4.85
C GLU A 82 10.95 12.36 -5.02
N ALA A 83 12.19 12.76 -4.77
CA ALA A 83 13.31 11.83 -4.66
C ALA A 83 13.31 11.10 -3.30
N ARG A 84 12.65 11.65 -2.29
CA ARG A 84 12.55 11.09 -0.95
C ARG A 84 11.40 10.10 -0.86
N ILE A 85 11.70 8.83 -0.67
CA ILE A 85 10.70 7.79 -0.40
C ILE A 85 10.30 7.83 1.07
N ILE A 86 9.00 8.02 1.33
CA ILE A 86 8.41 8.06 2.67
C ILE A 86 7.49 6.87 2.96
N GLY A 87 7.48 5.88 2.06
CA GLY A 87 6.70 4.65 2.19
C GLY A 87 6.55 3.94 0.87
N GLY A 88 5.77 2.88 0.88
CA GLY A 88 5.36 2.15 -0.31
C GLY A 88 3.91 1.69 -0.19
N CYS A 89 3.24 1.59 -1.31
CA CYS A 89 1.86 1.14 -1.37
C CYS A 89 1.58 0.43 -2.69
N GLY A 90 0.38 -0.07 -2.85
CA GLY A 90 -0.03 -0.65 -4.13
C GLY A 90 -1.43 -1.20 -4.09
N LEU A 91 -1.93 -1.51 -5.29
CA LEU A 91 -3.16 -2.24 -5.52
C LEU A 91 -2.82 -3.66 -5.99
N HIS A 92 -3.37 -4.65 -5.31
CA HIS A 92 -3.08 -6.06 -5.55
C HIS A 92 -4.37 -6.81 -5.86
N ARG A 93 -4.39 -7.55 -6.97
CA ARG A 93 -5.52 -8.44 -7.30
C ARG A 93 -5.43 -9.68 -6.41
N ARG A 94 -6.15 -9.64 -5.29
CA ARG A 94 -6.25 -10.73 -4.31
C ARG A 94 -7.72 -10.98 -3.99
N GLY A 95 -8.10 -12.24 -3.81
CA GLY A 95 -9.48 -12.63 -3.56
C GLY A 95 -10.29 -12.80 -4.84
N GLU A 96 -11.52 -12.27 -4.88
CA GLU A 96 -12.42 -12.41 -6.01
C GLU A 96 -11.98 -11.53 -7.20
N PRO A 97 -12.34 -11.91 -8.45
CA PRO A 97 -11.91 -11.19 -9.65
C PRO A 97 -12.32 -9.71 -9.70
N ASN A 98 -13.42 -9.35 -9.02
CA ASN A 98 -13.94 -7.99 -8.96
C ASN A 98 -13.41 -7.20 -7.75
N GLN A 99 -12.41 -7.73 -7.04
CA GLN A 99 -11.81 -7.13 -5.86
C GLN A 99 -10.35 -6.73 -6.10
N ILE A 100 -9.95 -5.62 -5.50
CA ILE A 100 -8.55 -5.19 -5.45
C ILE A 100 -8.19 -4.73 -4.03
N GLU A 101 -7.04 -5.16 -3.52
CA GLU A 101 -6.61 -4.90 -2.15
C GLU A 101 -5.53 -3.83 -2.10
N ILE A 102 -5.69 -2.84 -1.22
CA ILE A 102 -4.67 -1.84 -0.91
C ILE A 102 -3.71 -2.41 0.13
N GLY A 103 -2.41 -2.44 -0.22
CA GLY A 103 -1.31 -2.63 0.72
C GLY A 103 -0.52 -1.34 0.90
N TYR A 104 0.03 -1.09 2.10
CA TYR A 104 0.90 0.05 2.37
C TYR A 104 1.81 -0.16 3.57
N TRP A 105 2.94 0.54 3.55
CA TRP A 105 3.80 0.79 4.71
C TRP A 105 4.27 2.25 4.68
N VAL A 106 4.57 2.81 5.82
CA VAL A 106 5.01 4.21 5.96
C VAL A 106 6.34 4.25 6.70
N HIS A 107 7.25 5.10 6.24
CA HIS A 107 8.52 5.37 6.90
C HIS A 107 8.29 5.80 8.36
N ALA A 108 9.15 5.36 9.27
CA ALA A 108 9.01 5.60 10.71
C ALA A 108 8.79 7.09 11.05
N ASP A 109 9.56 8.00 10.45
CA ASP A 109 9.47 9.44 10.70
C ASP A 109 8.18 10.08 10.19
N PHE A 110 7.46 9.40 9.28
CA PHE A 110 6.21 9.89 8.68
C PHE A 110 4.96 9.19 9.24
N ALA A 111 5.16 8.24 10.15
CA ALA A 111 4.05 7.55 10.81
C ALA A 111 3.19 8.53 11.64
N GLY A 112 1.88 8.27 11.68
CA GLY A 112 0.94 9.11 12.45
C GLY A 112 0.60 10.47 11.83
N ARG A 113 1.21 10.84 10.69
CA ARG A 113 1.00 12.15 10.03
C ARG A 113 -0.11 12.12 8.94
N GLY A 114 -0.89 11.03 8.86
CA GLY A 114 -1.99 10.91 7.90
C GLY A 114 -1.59 10.44 6.50
N VAL A 115 -0.31 10.18 6.25
CA VAL A 115 0.24 9.73 4.96
C VAL A 115 -0.47 8.47 4.45
N ALA A 116 -0.61 7.43 5.29
CA ALA A 116 -1.30 6.19 4.91
C ALA A 116 -2.78 6.42 4.54
N SER A 117 -3.49 7.32 5.24
CA SER A 117 -4.89 7.63 4.93
C SER A 117 -5.02 8.37 3.60
N ASP A 118 -4.11 9.30 3.32
CA ASP A 118 -4.10 10.02 2.05
C ASP A 118 -3.75 9.09 0.88
N ALA A 119 -2.74 8.23 1.05
CA ALA A 119 -2.39 7.20 0.07
C ALA A 119 -3.56 6.23 -0.20
N ALA A 120 -4.22 5.72 0.85
CA ALA A 120 -5.35 4.83 0.70
C ALA A 120 -6.55 5.50 0.01
N ARG A 121 -6.79 6.81 0.26
CA ARG A 121 -7.80 7.59 -0.45
C ARG A 121 -7.52 7.67 -1.96
N LEU A 122 -6.27 7.99 -2.31
CA LEU A 122 -5.84 8.05 -3.72
C LEU A 122 -5.97 6.68 -4.40
N LEU A 123 -5.51 5.61 -3.74
CA LEU A 123 -5.61 4.26 -4.28
C LEU A 123 -7.05 3.76 -4.37
N THR A 124 -7.94 4.18 -3.47
CA THR A 124 -9.38 3.87 -3.57
C THR A 124 -9.99 4.50 -4.82
N ASN A 125 -9.70 5.79 -5.07
CA ASN A 125 -10.12 6.46 -6.30
C ASN A 125 -9.60 5.73 -7.55
N ALA A 126 -8.31 5.38 -7.55
CA ALA A 126 -7.68 4.70 -8.68
C ALA A 126 -8.20 3.26 -8.87
N GLY A 127 -8.41 2.51 -7.78
CA GLY A 127 -8.90 1.13 -7.85
C GLY A 127 -10.33 1.01 -8.37
N LEU A 128 -11.21 1.92 -7.95
CA LEU A 128 -12.63 1.92 -8.36
C LEU A 128 -12.87 2.33 -9.82
N ILE A 129 -11.85 2.81 -10.55
CA ILE A 129 -11.97 3.10 -11.99
C ILE A 129 -11.37 1.98 -12.87
N VAL A 130 -10.72 0.98 -12.27
CA VAL A 130 -10.16 -0.18 -13.00
C VAL A 130 -11.30 -1.07 -13.48
N ASP A 131 -11.21 -1.52 -14.72
CA ASP A 131 -12.20 -2.41 -15.33
C ASP A 131 -12.39 -3.70 -14.54
N GLY A 132 -13.67 -4.01 -14.27
CA GLY A 132 -14.08 -5.22 -13.56
C GLY A 132 -13.86 -5.16 -12.05
N ILE A 133 -13.45 -4.01 -11.49
CA ILE A 133 -13.33 -3.83 -10.03
C ILE A 133 -14.56 -3.12 -9.48
N ASP A 134 -15.26 -3.81 -8.58
CA ASP A 134 -16.42 -3.29 -7.85
C ASP A 134 -16.08 -2.91 -6.41
N GLU A 135 -15.03 -3.54 -5.85
CA GLU A 135 -14.69 -3.44 -4.44
C GLU A 135 -13.20 -3.21 -4.23
N VAL A 136 -12.88 -2.21 -3.40
CA VAL A 136 -11.54 -1.97 -2.87
C VAL A 136 -11.47 -2.47 -1.44
N LEU A 137 -10.43 -3.24 -1.14
CA LEU A 137 -10.24 -3.90 0.15
C LEU A 137 -9.04 -3.32 0.90
N ILE A 138 -9.09 -3.36 2.24
CA ILE A 138 -7.94 -3.20 3.14
C ILE A 138 -8.01 -4.34 4.15
N CYS A 139 -6.88 -5.04 4.35
CA CYS A 139 -6.76 -6.09 5.36
C CYS A 139 -5.64 -5.74 6.34
N HIS A 140 -5.83 -6.05 7.63
CA HIS A 140 -4.80 -5.88 8.65
C HIS A 140 -5.02 -6.83 9.81
N ASP A 141 -3.95 -7.19 10.54
CA ASP A 141 -4.08 -7.90 11.81
C ASP A 141 -4.75 -7.00 12.87
N VAL A 142 -5.62 -7.56 13.68
CA VAL A 142 -6.38 -6.83 14.73
C VAL A 142 -5.48 -6.12 15.73
N ALA A 143 -4.25 -6.61 15.96
CA ALA A 143 -3.27 -5.97 16.83
C ALA A 143 -2.65 -4.72 16.21
N ASN A 144 -2.67 -4.57 14.86
CA ASN A 144 -2.18 -3.38 14.18
C ASN A 144 -3.23 -2.25 14.21
N ILE A 145 -3.38 -1.65 15.37
CA ILE A 145 -4.37 -0.57 15.60
C ILE A 145 -4.12 0.62 14.66
N ALA A 146 -2.86 0.93 14.35
CA ALA A 146 -2.53 2.05 13.47
C ALA A 146 -3.07 1.80 12.05
N SER A 147 -2.87 0.61 11.50
CA SER A 147 -3.41 0.22 10.19
C SER A 147 -4.96 0.24 10.19
N GLY A 148 -5.60 -0.27 11.25
CA GLY A 148 -7.05 -0.29 11.37
C GLY A 148 -7.71 1.09 11.46
N ARG A 149 -6.99 2.15 11.81
CA ARG A 149 -7.51 3.53 11.79
C ARG A 149 -7.72 4.06 10.38
N VAL A 150 -6.96 3.58 9.39
CA VAL A 150 -7.04 4.05 8.00
C VAL A 150 -8.40 3.74 7.37
N PRO A 151 -8.85 2.47 7.27
CA PRO A 151 -10.14 2.16 6.67
C PRO A 151 -11.31 2.79 7.45
N ARG A 152 -11.25 2.85 8.79
CA ARG A 152 -12.29 3.52 9.60
C ARG A 152 -12.41 5.00 9.26
N LYS A 153 -11.27 5.72 9.15
CA LYS A 153 -11.25 7.14 8.81
C LYS A 153 -11.83 7.42 7.43
N LEU A 154 -11.64 6.49 6.48
CA LEU A 154 -12.11 6.60 5.11
C LEU A 154 -13.53 6.07 4.89
N GLY A 155 -14.21 5.58 5.94
CA GLY A 155 -15.59 5.09 5.86
C GLY A 155 -15.73 3.70 5.24
N PHE A 156 -14.67 2.89 5.22
CA PHE A 156 -14.77 1.49 4.81
C PHE A 156 -15.64 0.69 5.78
N SER A 157 -16.42 -0.23 5.26
CA SER A 157 -17.22 -1.17 6.04
C SER A 157 -16.40 -2.38 6.47
N HIS A 158 -16.41 -2.72 7.75
CA HIS A 158 -15.84 -3.98 8.24
C HIS A 158 -16.76 -5.14 7.83
N ILE A 159 -16.23 -6.11 7.07
CA ILE A 159 -17.03 -7.18 6.47
C ILE A 159 -16.65 -8.59 6.93
N GLU A 160 -15.45 -8.78 7.45
CA GLU A 160 -14.97 -10.11 7.81
C GLU A 160 -13.89 -10.05 8.89
N GLU A 161 -13.95 -11.01 9.82
CA GLU A 161 -12.85 -11.39 10.70
C GLU A 161 -12.47 -12.84 10.42
N ARG A 162 -11.19 -13.12 10.17
CA ARG A 162 -10.71 -14.47 9.91
C ARG A 162 -9.41 -14.78 10.62
N ARG A 163 -9.23 -16.04 10.99
CA ARG A 163 -7.95 -16.54 11.49
C ARG A 163 -7.00 -16.79 10.32
N VAL A 164 -5.76 -16.35 10.48
CA VAL A 164 -4.68 -16.52 9.50
C VAL A 164 -3.40 -16.97 10.21
N ALA A 165 -2.42 -17.46 9.45
CA ALA A 165 -1.10 -17.74 10.01
C ALA A 165 -0.43 -16.45 10.47
N ILE A 166 0.25 -16.49 11.63
CA ILE A 166 1.10 -15.41 12.10
C ILE A 166 2.36 -15.40 11.24
N THR A 167 2.63 -14.26 10.60
CA THR A 167 3.75 -14.07 9.67
C THR A 167 4.75 -13.03 10.16
N ALA A 168 4.33 -12.17 11.08
CA ALA A 168 5.16 -11.16 11.71
C ALA A 168 4.95 -11.15 13.24
N PRO A 169 5.96 -10.75 14.03
CA PRO A 169 5.97 -10.95 15.48
C PRO A 169 4.93 -10.13 16.26
N GLY A 170 4.37 -9.08 15.69
CA GLY A 170 3.33 -8.25 16.31
C GLY A 170 1.91 -8.73 16.04
N GLU A 171 1.73 -9.71 15.17
CA GLU A 171 0.42 -10.23 14.79
C GLU A 171 -0.20 -11.14 15.84
N ARG A 172 -1.52 -11.17 15.89
CA ARG A 172 -2.33 -12.13 16.64
C ARG A 172 -2.85 -13.27 15.77
N GLY A 173 -2.64 -13.22 14.45
CA GLY A 173 -3.18 -14.19 13.52
C GLY A 173 -4.69 -14.06 13.32
N VAL A 174 -5.22 -12.86 13.51
CA VAL A 174 -6.62 -12.53 13.26
C VAL A 174 -6.65 -11.28 12.39
N HIS A 175 -7.15 -11.42 11.17
CA HIS A 175 -7.27 -10.31 10.23
C HIS A 175 -8.69 -9.77 10.19
N TRP A 176 -8.80 -8.45 10.17
CA TRP A 176 -10.01 -7.73 9.79
C TRP A 176 -9.92 -7.32 8.32
N LYS A 177 -11.00 -7.59 7.59
CA LYS A 177 -11.17 -7.21 6.19
C LYS A 177 -12.18 -6.08 6.09
N TRP A 178 -11.77 -5.01 5.43
CA TRP A 178 -12.57 -3.82 5.19
C TRP A 178 -12.83 -3.68 3.70
N ARG A 179 -14.02 -3.17 3.36
CA ARG A 179 -14.48 -3.03 1.98
C ARG A 179 -15.00 -1.61 1.73
N MET A 180 -14.71 -1.11 0.52
CA MET A 180 -15.31 0.07 -0.05
C MET A 180 -15.84 -0.24 -1.44
N THR A 181 -17.05 0.21 -1.75
CA THR A 181 -17.66 0.10 -3.09
C THR A 181 -17.73 1.49 -3.75
N ALA A 182 -17.95 1.51 -5.06
CA ALA A 182 -18.13 2.77 -5.79
C ALA A 182 -19.39 3.54 -5.33
N ALA A 183 -20.43 2.84 -4.87
CA ALA A 183 -21.66 3.45 -4.36
C ALA A 183 -21.47 4.12 -2.99
N ASP A 184 -20.63 3.52 -2.12
CA ASP A 184 -20.40 4.00 -0.76
C ASP A 184 -19.29 5.07 -0.70
N TRP A 185 -18.47 5.19 -1.76
CA TRP A 185 -17.31 6.08 -1.76
C TRP A 185 -17.68 7.56 -1.90
N THR A 186 -17.53 8.33 -0.82
CA THR A 186 -17.87 9.76 -0.74
C THR A 186 -16.68 10.71 -0.91
N HIS A 187 -15.43 10.19 -0.88
CA HIS A 187 -14.19 10.99 -0.99
C HIS A 187 -13.65 11.06 -2.42
N ARG A 188 -14.55 11.12 -3.40
CA ARG A 188 -14.16 11.35 -4.81
C ARG A 188 -13.61 12.78 -4.97
N PRO A 189 -12.65 12.99 -5.92
CA PRO A 189 -12.17 14.34 -6.22
C PRO A 189 -13.27 15.26 -6.73
#